data_3e7126588f38f02b189c3356200d6615
#
_entry.id   3e7126588f38f02b189c3356200d6615
#
_cell.length_a   1.000
_cell.length_b   1.000
_cell.length_c   1.000
_cell.angle_alpha   90.00
_cell.angle_beta   90.00
_cell.angle_gamma   90.00
#
_symmetry.space_group_name_H-M   'P 1'
#
loop_
_entity.id
_entity.type
_entity.pdbx_description
1 polymer ?
#
loop_
_entity_poly.entity_id
_entity_poly.type
_entity_poly.pdbx_seq_one_letter_code
_entity_poly.pdbx_strand_id
1 'polypeptide(L)'
;MIKMKLLLTFLLLSTVGLFLGNSVCQAEYIHPARKVYEHHLKLPEEAFLTPYDVVIMALDDLDQERYYADIRDYIEWYFKRINKLDIYGMSGTIYDFTLHGNRDTVIKQYDSVDGYSGLFLYMLNEYDKKTGDHELIRKHWDTVCAIAYTIPYLQQPDGLTIAFTEYEQQYLMDNCEAYGGMNAFIEMGTRLGCSFDKKYYTEVRDNIKEGILGELYEDDREVFFWVNDPTEKSRKVQMKKFYPDAFAQLFPIYFSVVDKEQARQLYDTFLRYHPEENWVAEPIEQQVYCHLTKSKMEREIK
;
A
#
# COMPACT_ATOMS: atom_id res chain seq x y z
N MET A 1 -27.64 -93.47 -18.67
CA MET A 1 -26.42 -92.67 -18.62
C MET A 1 -26.56 -91.56 -19.71
N ILE A 2 -27.13 -90.44 -19.42
CA ILE A 2 -27.24 -89.37 -20.41
C ILE A 2 -26.81 -88.07 -19.66
N LYS A 3 -25.69 -87.45 -20.07
CA LYS A 3 -25.17 -86.23 -19.56
C LYS A 3 -25.92 -85.05 -20.18
N MET A 4 -26.63 -84.30 -19.37
CA MET A 4 -27.28 -83.10 -19.75
C MET A 4 -26.29 -81.90 -19.66
N LYS A 5 -25.97 -81.29 -20.80
CA LYS A 5 -25.20 -80.07 -20.86
C LYS A 5 -26.12 -78.85 -20.62
N LEU A 6 -25.86 -78.14 -19.53
CA LEU A 6 -26.52 -76.87 -19.27
C LEU A 6 -25.79 -75.79 -20.02
N LEU A 7 -26.50 -75.09 -20.91
CA LEU A 7 -25.99 -73.93 -21.66
C LEU A 7 -26.29 -72.67 -20.85
N LEU A 8 -25.27 -72.07 -20.27
CA LEU A 8 -25.38 -70.80 -19.56
C LEU A 8 -25.15 -69.64 -20.57
N THR A 9 -26.21 -68.96 -20.94
CA THR A 9 -26.13 -67.73 -21.75
C THR A 9 -25.85 -66.59 -20.85
N PHE A 10 -24.63 -66.03 -20.89
CA PHE A 10 -24.30 -64.78 -20.24
C PHE A 10 -24.81 -63.58 -21.08
N LEU A 11 -25.82 -62.87 -20.57
CA LEU A 11 -26.22 -61.59 -21.06
C LEU A 11 -25.22 -60.53 -20.52
N LEU A 12 -24.33 -60.02 -21.36
CA LEU A 12 -23.53 -58.86 -21.09
C LEU A 12 -24.42 -57.61 -21.26
N LEU A 13 -24.95 -57.10 -20.17
CA LEU A 13 -25.47 -55.73 -20.11
C LEU A 13 -24.28 -54.76 -20.05
N SER A 14 -23.93 -54.16 -21.18
CA SER A 14 -23.01 -53.04 -21.26
C SER A 14 -23.69 -51.80 -20.70
N THR A 15 -23.50 -51.52 -19.40
CA THR A 15 -23.80 -50.20 -18.83
C THR A 15 -22.72 -49.22 -19.32
N VAL A 16 -23.05 -48.49 -20.37
CA VAL A 16 -22.30 -47.27 -20.74
C VAL A 16 -22.61 -46.24 -19.66
N GLY A 17 -21.79 -46.22 -18.65
CA GLY A 17 -21.78 -45.10 -17.67
C GLY A 17 -21.33 -43.85 -18.40
N LEU A 18 -22.27 -42.96 -18.71
CA LEU A 18 -21.99 -41.57 -19.05
C LEU A 18 -21.36 -40.93 -17.81
N PHE A 19 -20.04 -40.95 -17.72
CA PHE A 19 -19.30 -40.00 -16.88
C PHE A 19 -19.49 -38.61 -17.50
N LEU A 20 -20.56 -37.95 -17.10
CA LEU A 20 -20.62 -36.49 -17.16
C LEU A 20 -19.58 -35.99 -16.16
N GLY A 21 -18.34 -35.91 -16.59
CA GLY A 21 -17.30 -35.17 -15.90
C GLY A 21 -17.76 -33.71 -15.80
N ASN A 22 -18.35 -33.36 -14.67
CA ASN A 22 -18.42 -31.98 -14.27
C ASN A 22 -16.98 -31.50 -14.13
N SER A 23 -16.40 -31.02 -15.23
CA SER A 23 -15.22 -30.17 -15.18
C SER A 23 -15.68 -28.91 -14.45
N VAL A 24 -15.60 -28.93 -13.12
CA VAL A 24 -15.58 -27.71 -12.34
C VAL A 24 -14.33 -27.00 -12.87
N CYS A 25 -14.53 -26.03 -13.73
CA CYS A 25 -13.49 -25.11 -14.13
C CYS A 25 -13.03 -24.44 -12.82
N GLN A 26 -12.02 -25.00 -12.19
CA GLN A 26 -11.36 -24.32 -11.09
C GLN A 26 -10.82 -23.04 -11.71
N ALA A 27 -11.34 -21.90 -11.26
CA ALA A 27 -10.78 -20.61 -11.65
C ALA A 27 -9.27 -20.68 -11.40
N GLU A 28 -8.49 -20.37 -12.42
CA GLU A 28 -7.04 -20.38 -12.31
C GLU A 28 -6.65 -19.39 -11.20
N TYR A 29 -5.82 -19.85 -10.27
CA TYR A 29 -5.33 -18.98 -9.20
C TYR A 29 -4.51 -17.85 -9.81
N ILE A 30 -4.92 -16.61 -9.54
CA ILE A 30 -4.17 -15.41 -9.89
C ILE A 30 -3.62 -14.81 -8.59
N HIS A 31 -2.34 -14.46 -8.59
CA HIS A 31 -1.70 -13.87 -7.41
C HIS A 31 -2.38 -12.55 -7.03
N PRO A 32 -2.72 -12.32 -5.73
CA PRO A 32 -3.46 -11.13 -5.32
C PRO A 32 -2.82 -9.80 -5.72
N ALA A 33 -1.49 -9.68 -5.59
CA ALA A 33 -0.77 -8.48 -6.03
C ALA A 33 -0.89 -8.26 -7.56
N ARG A 34 -0.83 -9.35 -8.36
CA ARG A 34 -1.03 -9.26 -9.81
C ARG A 34 -2.44 -8.79 -10.14
N LYS A 35 -3.47 -9.31 -9.47
CA LYS A 35 -4.86 -8.89 -9.70
C LYS A 35 -5.02 -7.39 -9.50
N VAL A 36 -4.60 -6.88 -8.33
CA VAL A 36 -4.72 -5.45 -7.99
C VAL A 36 -3.91 -4.59 -8.98
N TYR A 37 -2.65 -4.93 -9.23
CA TYR A 37 -1.82 -4.14 -10.12
C TYR A 37 -2.35 -4.12 -11.57
N GLU A 38 -2.84 -5.25 -12.07
CA GLU A 38 -3.33 -5.38 -13.45
C GLU A 38 -4.69 -4.73 -13.71
N HIS A 39 -5.35 -4.16 -12.69
CA HIS A 39 -6.46 -3.23 -12.92
C HIS A 39 -5.99 -1.95 -13.63
N HIS A 40 -4.72 -1.59 -13.48
CA HIS A 40 -4.10 -0.38 -14.02
C HIS A 40 -3.17 -0.65 -15.18
N LEU A 41 -2.25 -1.61 -15.03
CA LEU A 41 -1.23 -1.92 -16.01
C LEU A 41 -0.92 -3.43 -16.02
N LYS A 42 -0.96 -4.03 -17.21
CA LYS A 42 -0.64 -5.45 -17.35
C LYS A 42 0.83 -5.72 -17.03
N LEU A 43 1.06 -6.64 -16.11
CA LEU A 43 2.40 -7.08 -15.74
C LEU A 43 2.97 -8.12 -16.74
N PRO A 44 4.28 -8.12 -16.97
CA PRO A 44 4.96 -9.20 -17.66
C PRO A 44 4.86 -10.51 -16.87
N GLU A 45 5.24 -11.64 -17.50
CA GLU A 45 5.27 -12.96 -16.84
C GLU A 45 6.21 -12.94 -15.62
N GLU A 46 7.35 -12.29 -15.77
CA GLU A 46 8.29 -12.00 -14.68
C GLU A 46 8.25 -10.49 -14.36
N ALA A 47 7.90 -10.15 -13.13
CA ALA A 47 7.80 -8.77 -12.67
C ALA A 47 8.43 -8.61 -11.28
N PHE A 48 9.24 -7.57 -11.10
CA PHE A 48 9.61 -7.07 -9.78
C PHE A 48 8.49 -6.18 -9.27
N LEU A 49 8.07 -6.37 -8.04
CA LEU A 49 7.05 -5.54 -7.39
C LEU A 49 7.47 -5.20 -5.96
N THR A 50 7.19 -3.99 -5.55
CA THR A 50 7.18 -3.64 -4.14
C THR A 50 5.76 -3.79 -3.58
N PRO A 51 5.59 -4.17 -2.31
CA PRO A 51 4.27 -4.10 -1.66
C PRO A 51 3.67 -2.69 -1.72
N TYR A 52 4.51 -1.67 -1.72
CA TYR A 52 4.16 -0.26 -1.83
C TYR A 52 3.40 0.05 -3.13
N ASP A 53 3.94 -0.35 -4.29
CA ASP A 53 3.31 -0.10 -5.59
C ASP A 53 1.90 -0.69 -5.66
N VAL A 54 1.73 -1.91 -5.13
CA VAL A 54 0.43 -2.59 -5.12
C VAL A 54 -0.55 -1.87 -4.18
N VAL A 55 -0.08 -1.32 -3.06
CA VAL A 55 -0.93 -0.54 -2.13
C VAL A 55 -1.40 0.76 -2.77
N ILE A 56 -0.56 1.43 -3.57
CA ILE A 56 -0.97 2.63 -4.33
C ILE A 56 -2.11 2.27 -5.30
N MET A 57 -1.97 1.17 -6.06
CA MET A 57 -3.02 0.72 -6.98
C MET A 57 -4.31 0.38 -6.23
N ALA A 58 -4.19 -0.32 -5.08
CA ALA A 58 -5.35 -0.63 -4.25
C ALA A 58 -6.08 0.62 -3.74
N LEU A 59 -5.34 1.69 -3.39
CA LEU A 59 -5.94 2.96 -2.95
C LEU A 59 -6.80 3.62 -4.05
N ASP A 60 -6.34 3.61 -5.29
CA ASP A 60 -7.11 4.15 -6.42
C ASP A 60 -8.36 3.32 -6.72
N ASP A 61 -8.25 2.01 -6.57
CA ASP A 61 -9.34 1.05 -6.78
C ASP A 61 -10.46 1.14 -5.72
N LEU A 62 -10.20 1.73 -4.55
CA LEU A 62 -11.19 1.80 -3.45
C LEU A 62 -12.46 2.60 -3.79
N ASP A 63 -12.47 3.39 -4.83
CA ASP A 63 -13.68 4.08 -5.31
C ASP A 63 -14.58 3.17 -6.17
N GLN A 64 -14.18 1.90 -6.40
CA GLN A 64 -14.89 0.94 -7.24
C GLN A 64 -15.17 -0.37 -6.49
N GLU A 65 -16.42 -0.58 -6.05
CA GLU A 65 -16.84 -1.75 -5.26
C GLU A 65 -16.48 -3.09 -5.92
N ARG A 66 -16.44 -3.16 -7.26
CA ARG A 66 -16.06 -4.37 -8.00
C ARG A 66 -14.66 -4.91 -7.66
N TYR A 67 -13.76 -4.07 -7.12
CA TYR A 67 -12.39 -4.44 -6.79
C TYR A 67 -12.18 -4.80 -5.31
N TYR A 68 -13.19 -4.62 -4.45
CA TYR A 68 -13.05 -4.86 -3.01
C TYR A 68 -12.63 -6.29 -2.67
N ALA A 69 -13.08 -7.29 -3.43
CA ALA A 69 -12.67 -8.67 -3.21
C ALA A 69 -11.18 -8.90 -3.51
N ASP A 70 -10.66 -8.31 -4.58
CA ASP A 70 -9.25 -8.43 -4.97
C ASP A 70 -8.34 -7.65 -3.99
N ILE A 71 -8.77 -6.48 -3.53
CA ILE A 71 -8.08 -5.71 -2.49
C ILE A 71 -8.05 -6.50 -1.17
N ARG A 72 -9.17 -7.13 -0.79
CA ARG A 72 -9.24 -7.98 0.40
C ARG A 72 -8.27 -9.17 0.33
N ASP A 73 -8.23 -9.86 -0.81
CA ASP A 73 -7.29 -10.96 -1.05
C ASP A 73 -5.84 -10.48 -0.92
N TYR A 74 -5.53 -9.27 -1.41
CA TYR A 74 -4.21 -8.66 -1.27
C TYR A 74 -3.88 -8.31 0.19
N ILE A 75 -4.81 -7.75 0.95
CA ILE A 75 -4.62 -7.47 2.38
C ILE A 75 -4.33 -8.77 3.17
N GLU A 76 -5.08 -9.85 2.91
CA GLU A 76 -4.84 -11.16 3.53
C GLU A 76 -3.47 -11.73 3.13
N TRP A 77 -3.03 -11.54 1.88
CA TRP A 77 -1.70 -11.91 1.43
C TRP A 77 -0.63 -11.08 2.13
N TYR A 78 -0.80 -9.76 2.23
CA TYR A 78 0.12 -8.84 2.90
C TYR A 78 0.33 -9.24 4.37
N PHE A 79 -0.72 -9.49 5.13
CA PHE A 79 -0.62 -9.94 6.52
C PHE A 79 0.16 -11.26 6.67
N LYS A 80 0.03 -12.18 5.73
CA LYS A 80 0.77 -13.45 5.74
C LYS A 80 2.27 -13.29 5.42
N ARG A 81 2.65 -12.16 4.83
CA ARG A 81 4.04 -11.85 4.43
C ARG A 81 4.77 -10.95 5.44
N ILE A 82 4.08 -10.45 6.43
CA ILE A 82 4.70 -9.66 7.50
C ILE A 82 5.76 -10.47 8.23
N ASN A 83 6.96 -9.91 8.33
CA ASN A 83 8.09 -10.50 9.01
C ASN A 83 7.86 -10.46 10.52
N LYS A 84 7.99 -11.62 11.17
CA LYS A 84 8.10 -11.68 12.64
C LYS A 84 9.42 -11.12 13.12
N LEU A 85 10.44 -11.31 12.34
CA LEU A 85 11.79 -10.75 12.49
C LEU A 85 12.44 -10.76 11.10
N ASP A 86 12.85 -9.61 10.62
CA ASP A 86 13.55 -9.48 9.34
C ASP A 86 15.07 -9.63 9.48
N ILE A 87 15.80 -9.42 8.37
CA ILE A 87 17.27 -9.53 8.35
C ILE A 87 17.98 -8.45 9.17
N TYR A 88 17.28 -7.36 9.51
CA TYR A 88 17.80 -6.25 10.33
C TYR A 88 17.31 -6.31 11.78
N GLY A 89 16.56 -7.35 12.16
CA GLY A 89 16.04 -7.52 13.50
C GLY A 89 14.75 -6.76 13.81
N MET A 90 14.05 -6.25 12.78
CA MET A 90 12.76 -5.58 12.92
C MET A 90 11.60 -6.55 12.74
N SER A 91 10.51 -6.34 13.49
CA SER A 91 9.24 -7.02 13.29
C SER A 91 8.24 -6.07 12.61
N GLY A 92 7.22 -6.62 11.92
CA GLY A 92 6.19 -5.80 11.29
C GLY A 92 6.54 -5.31 9.88
N THR A 93 7.72 -5.62 9.37
CA THR A 93 8.20 -5.25 8.03
C THR A 93 7.68 -6.21 6.96
N ILE A 94 7.74 -5.80 5.70
CA ILE A 94 7.46 -6.64 4.54
C ILE A 94 8.54 -6.44 3.48
N TYR A 95 8.97 -7.53 2.84
CA TYR A 95 9.97 -7.47 1.78
C TYR A 95 9.37 -7.30 0.40
N ASP A 96 10.17 -6.76 -0.51
CA ASP A 96 9.93 -6.79 -1.94
C ASP A 96 9.94 -8.20 -2.48
N PHE A 97 9.35 -8.39 -3.65
CA PHE A 97 9.21 -9.70 -4.26
C PHE A 97 9.23 -9.65 -5.78
N THR A 98 9.57 -10.78 -6.39
CA THR A 98 9.34 -11.01 -7.81
C THR A 98 8.14 -11.91 -8.00
N LEU A 99 7.37 -11.70 -9.06
CA LEU A 99 6.35 -12.60 -9.56
C LEU A 99 6.88 -13.34 -10.80
N HIS A 100 6.75 -14.67 -10.78
CA HIS A 100 6.90 -15.53 -11.96
C HIS A 100 5.53 -16.15 -12.23
N GLY A 101 4.80 -15.60 -13.19
CA GLY A 101 3.38 -15.88 -13.36
C GLY A 101 2.59 -15.52 -12.10
N ASN A 102 2.07 -16.54 -11.43
CA ASN A 102 1.29 -16.42 -10.20
C ASN A 102 2.05 -16.89 -8.94
N ARG A 103 3.37 -16.96 -8.98
CA ARG A 103 4.21 -17.35 -7.83
C ARG A 103 5.11 -16.20 -7.42
N ASP A 104 5.07 -15.85 -6.14
CA ASP A 104 5.94 -14.85 -5.56
C ASP A 104 7.23 -15.46 -5.00
N THR A 105 8.31 -14.71 -5.11
CA THR A 105 9.61 -15.01 -4.48
C THR A 105 10.09 -13.77 -3.75
N VAL A 106 10.30 -13.90 -2.45
CA VAL A 106 10.76 -12.81 -1.58
C VAL A 106 12.23 -12.47 -1.86
N ILE A 107 12.55 -11.18 -1.94
CA ILE A 107 13.91 -10.70 -2.27
C ILE A 107 14.73 -10.40 -1.01
N LYS A 108 14.11 -10.32 0.17
CA LYS A 108 14.71 -9.97 1.46
C LYS A 108 15.38 -8.58 1.47
N GLN A 109 14.75 -7.64 0.79
CA GLN A 109 15.06 -6.22 0.82
C GLN A 109 13.77 -5.42 0.75
N TYR A 110 13.85 -4.14 1.04
CA TYR A 110 12.78 -3.15 0.89
C TYR A 110 13.43 -1.77 0.67
N ASP A 111 12.70 -0.83 0.12
CA ASP A 111 13.17 0.54 -0.09
C ASP A 111 13.06 1.35 1.21
N SER A 112 11.85 1.39 1.79
CA SER A 112 11.61 2.05 3.08
C SER A 112 10.62 1.23 3.92
N VAL A 113 10.79 1.23 5.24
CA VAL A 113 9.89 0.56 6.17
C VAL A 113 8.81 1.50 6.66
N ASP A 114 9.17 2.75 6.95
CA ASP A 114 8.26 3.78 7.45
C ASP A 114 7.19 4.13 6.40
N GLY A 115 7.59 4.36 5.14
CA GLY A 115 6.68 4.61 4.02
C GLY A 115 5.76 3.42 3.75
N TYR A 116 6.31 2.18 3.65
CA TYR A 116 5.52 0.97 3.40
C TYR A 116 4.47 0.75 4.50
N SER A 117 4.87 0.87 5.76
CA SER A 117 3.98 0.68 6.90
C SER A 117 2.92 1.76 6.97
N GLY A 118 3.32 3.03 6.76
CA GLY A 118 2.43 4.18 6.78
C GLY A 118 1.35 4.07 5.70
N LEU A 119 1.76 3.83 4.46
CA LEU A 119 0.85 3.73 3.33
C LEU A 119 -0.10 2.53 3.45
N PHE A 120 0.39 1.37 3.90
CA PHE A 120 -0.47 0.20 4.12
C PHE A 120 -1.52 0.44 5.21
N LEU A 121 -1.15 1.03 6.34
CA LEU A 121 -2.11 1.38 7.41
C LEU A 121 -3.15 2.38 6.92
N TYR A 122 -2.75 3.35 6.12
CA TYR A 122 -3.66 4.32 5.51
C TYR A 122 -4.66 3.63 4.58
N MET A 123 -4.18 2.80 3.65
CA MET A 123 -5.01 2.02 2.74
C MET A 123 -5.98 1.09 3.48
N LEU A 124 -5.50 0.39 4.52
CA LEU A 124 -6.32 -0.52 5.33
C LEU A 124 -7.48 0.21 6.03
N ASN A 125 -7.25 1.42 6.53
CA ASN A 125 -8.30 2.25 7.12
C ASN A 125 -9.33 2.71 6.07
N GLU A 126 -8.88 3.14 4.90
CA GLU A 126 -9.78 3.54 3.82
C GLU A 126 -10.59 2.34 3.29
N TYR A 127 -9.98 1.15 3.18
CA TYR A 127 -10.67 -0.10 2.85
C TYR A 127 -11.78 -0.40 3.85
N ASP A 128 -11.48 -0.38 5.15
CA ASP A 128 -12.45 -0.65 6.21
C ASP A 128 -13.61 0.36 6.22
N LYS A 129 -13.32 1.63 5.99
CA LYS A 129 -14.35 2.69 5.89
C LYS A 129 -15.28 2.50 4.70
N LYS A 130 -14.74 2.04 3.57
CA LYS A 130 -15.51 1.81 2.34
C LYS A 130 -16.33 0.52 2.39
N THR A 131 -15.77 -0.55 2.94
CA THR A 131 -16.38 -1.89 2.88
C THR A 131 -17.14 -2.27 4.14
N GLY A 132 -16.77 -1.73 5.30
CA GLY A 132 -17.26 -2.17 6.61
C GLY A 132 -16.74 -3.54 7.05
N ASP A 133 -15.67 -4.06 6.42
CA ASP A 133 -15.08 -5.37 6.77
C ASP A 133 -14.24 -5.30 8.06
N HIS A 134 -14.89 -4.86 9.13
CA HIS A 134 -14.27 -4.68 10.45
C HIS A 134 -13.65 -5.97 11.02
N GLU A 135 -14.18 -7.13 10.65
CA GLU A 135 -13.72 -8.43 11.15
C GLU A 135 -12.34 -8.77 10.60
N LEU A 136 -12.02 -8.37 9.37
CA LEU A 136 -10.68 -8.55 8.80
C LEU A 136 -9.62 -7.89 9.68
N ILE A 137 -9.84 -6.64 10.07
CA ILE A 137 -8.90 -5.88 10.90
C ILE A 137 -8.82 -6.44 12.31
N ARG A 138 -9.98 -6.74 12.96
CA ARG A 138 -10.00 -7.32 14.30
C ARG A 138 -9.25 -8.66 14.38
N LYS A 139 -9.44 -9.51 13.38
CA LYS A 139 -8.76 -10.81 13.27
C LYS A 139 -7.23 -10.66 13.20
N HIS A 140 -6.75 -9.60 12.56
CA HIS A 140 -5.32 -9.36 12.33
C HIS A 140 -4.74 -8.21 13.17
N TRP A 141 -5.46 -7.77 14.23
CA TRP A 141 -5.08 -6.59 15.01
C TRP A 141 -3.65 -6.63 15.56
N ASP A 142 -3.19 -7.76 16.03
CA ASP A 142 -1.80 -7.92 16.51
C ASP A 142 -0.78 -7.67 15.39
N THR A 143 -1.10 -8.09 14.16
CA THR A 143 -0.26 -7.82 12.98
C THR A 143 -0.30 -6.35 12.60
N VAL A 144 -1.49 -5.73 12.67
CA VAL A 144 -1.65 -4.28 12.45
C VAL A 144 -0.85 -3.48 13.47
N CYS A 145 -0.85 -3.89 14.75
CA CYS A 145 -0.02 -3.28 15.78
C CYS A 145 1.49 -3.45 15.50
N ALA A 146 1.92 -4.62 15.02
CA ALA A 146 3.32 -4.85 14.67
C ALA A 146 3.77 -3.95 13.51
N ILE A 147 2.93 -3.78 12.48
CA ILE A 147 3.19 -2.85 11.37
C ILE A 147 3.25 -1.41 11.90
N ALA A 148 2.28 -1.00 12.72
CA ALA A 148 2.23 0.35 13.28
C ALA A 148 3.45 0.67 14.15
N TYR A 149 4.01 -0.33 14.85
CA TYR A 149 5.16 -0.13 15.73
C TYR A 149 6.47 0.11 14.98
N THR A 150 6.58 -0.23 13.70
CA THR A 150 7.77 0.10 12.89
C THR A 150 8.02 1.60 12.83
N ILE A 151 6.97 2.41 12.76
CA ILE A 151 7.05 3.86 12.64
C ILE A 151 7.71 4.51 13.88
N PRO A 152 7.20 4.34 15.12
CA PRO A 152 7.89 4.88 16.29
C PRO A 152 9.29 4.26 16.52
N TYR A 153 9.53 3.03 16.05
CA TYR A 153 10.85 2.41 16.13
C TYR A 153 11.90 3.15 15.27
N LEU A 154 11.46 3.72 14.14
CA LEU A 154 12.31 4.47 13.20
C LEU A 154 12.31 5.99 13.46
N GLN A 155 11.44 6.49 14.36
CA GLN A 155 11.35 7.91 14.65
C GLN A 155 12.61 8.43 15.36
N GLN A 156 13.10 9.56 14.89
CA GLN A 156 14.30 10.22 15.39
C GLN A 156 13.96 11.38 16.35
N PRO A 157 14.95 11.93 17.10
CA PRO A 157 14.71 13.03 18.03
C PRO A 157 14.16 14.32 17.40
N ASP A 158 14.34 14.53 16.10
CA ASP A 158 13.78 15.65 15.34
C ASP A 158 12.32 15.44 14.94
N GLY A 159 11.74 14.30 15.30
CA GLY A 159 10.37 13.91 15.02
C GLY A 159 10.21 13.14 13.70
N LEU A 160 11.13 13.24 12.75
CA LEU A 160 11.08 12.51 11.48
C LEU A 160 11.39 11.03 11.66
N THR A 161 10.90 10.21 10.75
CA THR A 161 11.31 8.80 10.61
C THR A 161 12.43 8.65 9.60
N ILE A 162 13.26 7.62 9.78
CA ILE A 162 14.26 7.17 8.80
C ILE A 162 13.67 6.01 7.98
N ALA A 163 14.12 5.85 6.75
CA ALA A 163 13.62 4.81 5.83
C ALA A 163 13.74 3.40 6.44
N PHE A 164 14.89 3.05 7.01
CA PHE A 164 15.11 1.86 7.85
C PHE A 164 16.45 1.94 8.59
N THR A 165 16.70 1.03 9.53
CA THR A 165 17.83 1.08 10.47
C THR A 165 19.21 1.16 9.83
N GLU A 166 19.41 0.59 8.65
CA GLU A 166 20.69 0.63 7.91
C GLU A 166 20.74 1.75 6.87
N TYR A 167 19.67 2.53 6.74
CA TYR A 167 19.55 3.62 5.79
C TYR A 167 18.78 4.80 6.41
N GLU A 168 19.53 5.68 7.06
CA GLU A 168 19.03 6.76 7.93
C GLU A 168 18.54 8.00 7.13
N GLN A 169 18.10 7.84 5.89
CA GLN A 169 17.53 8.94 5.13
C GLN A 169 16.10 9.24 5.61
N GLN A 170 15.80 10.54 5.72
CA GLN A 170 14.50 11.05 6.15
C GLN A 170 13.82 11.73 4.96
N TYR A 171 13.00 10.96 4.25
CA TYR A 171 12.29 11.46 3.08
C TYR A 171 10.95 12.12 3.45
N LEU A 172 10.61 13.20 2.76
CA LEU A 172 9.32 13.88 2.94
C LEU A 172 8.14 12.94 2.64
N MET A 173 8.23 12.18 1.56
CA MET A 173 7.19 11.27 1.11
C MET A 173 6.90 10.22 2.19
N ASP A 174 7.94 9.51 2.64
CA ASP A 174 7.84 8.45 3.67
C ASP A 174 7.30 9.01 4.99
N ASN A 175 7.76 10.19 5.41
CA ASN A 175 7.28 10.84 6.62
C ASN A 175 5.82 11.28 6.54
N CYS A 176 5.34 11.75 5.38
CA CYS A 176 3.93 12.05 5.17
C CYS A 176 3.06 10.78 5.22
N GLU A 177 3.56 9.67 4.65
CA GLU A 177 2.91 8.36 4.71
C GLU A 177 2.88 7.82 6.14
N ALA A 178 3.99 7.91 6.87
CA ALA A 178 4.06 7.54 8.28
C ALA A 178 3.06 8.35 9.13
N TYR A 179 2.96 9.66 8.91
CA TYR A 179 1.95 10.52 9.55
C TYR A 179 0.53 10.09 9.22
N GLY A 180 0.22 9.87 7.93
CA GLY A 180 -1.07 9.41 7.45
C GLY A 180 -1.44 8.03 8.01
N GLY A 181 -0.48 7.12 8.03
CA GLY A 181 -0.61 5.78 8.60
C GLY A 181 -0.86 5.79 10.10
N MET A 182 -0.20 6.66 10.86
CA MET A 182 -0.46 6.83 12.29
C MET A 182 -1.87 7.38 12.57
N ASN A 183 -2.32 8.36 11.79
CA ASN A 183 -3.71 8.82 11.87
C ASN A 183 -4.69 7.68 11.61
N ALA A 184 -4.46 6.90 10.55
CA ALA A 184 -5.27 5.76 10.17
C ALA A 184 -5.31 4.68 11.26
N PHE A 185 -4.16 4.32 11.84
CA PHE A 185 -4.06 3.35 12.93
C PHE A 185 -4.85 3.79 14.16
N ILE A 186 -4.70 5.05 14.59
CA ILE A 186 -5.42 5.61 15.74
C ILE A 186 -6.93 5.64 15.48
N GLU A 187 -7.33 6.02 14.26
CA GLU A 187 -8.75 6.03 13.85
C GLU A 187 -9.34 4.63 13.86
N MET A 188 -8.70 3.66 13.21
CA MET A 188 -9.14 2.25 13.19
C MET A 188 -9.27 1.68 14.59
N GLY A 189 -8.21 1.77 15.40
CA GLY A 189 -8.21 1.24 16.77
C GLY A 189 -9.31 1.85 17.63
N THR A 190 -9.55 3.15 17.51
CA THR A 190 -10.62 3.86 18.24
C THR A 190 -12.00 3.43 17.74
N ARG A 191 -12.25 3.42 16.44
CA ARG A 191 -13.54 3.06 15.82
C ARG A 191 -13.92 1.61 16.08
N LEU A 192 -12.96 0.70 16.02
CA LEU A 192 -13.19 -0.73 16.21
C LEU A 192 -13.16 -1.18 17.66
N GLY A 193 -12.80 -0.30 18.61
CA GLY A 193 -12.67 -0.63 20.02
C GLY A 193 -11.52 -1.58 20.33
N CYS A 194 -10.46 -1.56 19.52
CA CYS A 194 -9.29 -2.39 19.70
C CYS A 194 -8.37 -1.83 20.80
N SER A 195 -7.61 -2.70 21.46
CA SER A 195 -6.68 -2.27 22.52
C SER A 195 -5.36 -1.80 21.93
N PHE A 196 -4.94 -0.57 22.27
CA PHE A 196 -3.63 0.02 21.93
C PHE A 196 -3.36 1.24 22.81
N ASP A 197 -2.12 1.69 22.89
CA ASP A 197 -1.77 2.92 23.62
C ASP A 197 -2.04 4.15 22.74
N LYS A 198 -3.28 4.63 22.78
CA LYS A 198 -3.72 5.78 21.99
C LYS A 198 -2.89 7.03 22.26
N LYS A 199 -2.49 7.28 23.52
CA LYS A 199 -1.73 8.46 23.88
C LYS A 199 -0.34 8.42 23.24
N TYR A 200 0.35 7.29 23.39
CA TYR A 200 1.68 7.08 22.80
C TYR A 200 1.67 7.29 21.28
N TYR A 201 0.77 6.63 20.55
CA TYR A 201 0.72 6.76 19.09
C TYR A 201 0.26 8.15 18.63
N THR A 202 -0.53 8.86 19.44
CA THR A 202 -0.86 10.27 19.16
C THR A 202 0.37 11.15 19.28
N GLU A 203 1.20 10.98 20.29
CA GLU A 203 2.46 11.70 20.47
C GLU A 203 3.44 11.40 19.31
N VAL A 204 3.56 10.14 18.90
CA VAL A 204 4.38 9.74 17.73
C VAL A 204 3.93 10.48 16.47
N ARG A 205 2.63 10.45 16.17
CA ARG A 205 2.04 11.14 15.01
C ARG A 205 2.31 12.65 15.04
N ASP A 206 2.09 13.28 16.19
CA ASP A 206 2.23 14.74 16.34
C ASP A 206 3.70 15.15 16.16
N ASN A 207 4.65 14.37 16.70
CA ASN A 207 6.07 14.59 16.52
C ASN A 207 6.48 14.47 15.03
N ILE A 208 5.93 13.49 14.28
CA ILE A 208 6.21 13.40 12.83
C ILE A 208 5.75 14.67 12.12
N LYS A 209 4.53 15.14 12.41
CA LYS A 209 4.02 16.38 11.82
C LYS A 209 4.90 17.59 12.15
N GLU A 210 5.30 17.73 13.42
CA GLU A 210 6.21 18.80 13.85
C GLU A 210 7.57 18.71 13.14
N GLY A 211 8.12 17.49 12.99
CA GLY A 211 9.36 17.26 12.25
C GLY A 211 9.23 17.64 10.76
N ILE A 212 8.15 17.25 10.08
CA ILE A 212 7.92 17.64 8.68
C ILE A 212 7.87 19.16 8.53
N LEU A 213 7.10 19.83 9.38
CA LEU A 213 6.92 21.29 9.31
C LEU A 213 8.17 22.06 9.77
N GLY A 214 8.94 21.53 10.73
CA GLY A 214 10.14 22.18 11.26
C GLY A 214 11.39 21.94 10.43
N GLU A 215 11.59 20.71 9.93
CA GLU A 215 12.82 20.32 9.28
C GLU A 215 12.75 20.35 7.75
N LEU A 216 11.59 20.12 7.17
CA LEU A 216 11.46 19.96 5.72
C LEU A 216 10.76 21.13 5.01
N TYR A 217 10.13 22.07 5.73
CA TYR A 217 9.48 23.21 5.13
C TYR A 217 10.46 24.33 4.80
N GLU A 218 10.40 24.89 3.59
CA GLU A 218 11.17 26.03 3.11
C GLU A 218 10.26 27.28 3.12
N ASP A 219 10.27 28.07 4.20
CA ASP A 219 9.38 29.23 4.43
C ASP A 219 9.44 30.27 3.30
N ASP A 220 10.64 30.59 2.81
CA ASP A 220 10.85 31.63 1.78
C ASP A 220 10.10 31.33 0.47
N ARG A 221 9.83 30.08 0.19
CA ARG A 221 9.22 29.62 -1.07
C ARG A 221 7.92 28.85 -0.89
N GLU A 222 7.51 28.60 0.35
CA GLU A 222 6.29 27.89 0.71
C GLU A 222 6.19 26.50 0.09
N VAL A 223 7.32 25.77 0.07
CA VAL A 223 7.45 24.40 -0.45
C VAL A 223 8.25 23.53 0.53
N PHE A 224 8.31 22.23 0.27
CA PHE A 224 9.03 21.27 1.11
C PHE A 224 10.27 20.72 0.41
N PHE A 225 11.37 20.56 1.13
CA PHE A 225 12.49 19.74 0.71
C PHE A 225 12.05 18.27 0.66
N TRP A 226 12.44 17.56 -0.37
CA TRP A 226 12.07 16.15 -0.54
C TRP A 226 12.81 15.21 0.41
N VAL A 227 13.91 15.68 1.02
CA VAL A 227 14.76 14.92 1.95
C VAL A 227 15.41 15.86 2.97
N ASN A 228 15.60 15.38 4.23
CA ASN A 228 16.32 16.08 5.26
C ASN A 228 17.84 15.89 5.10
N ASP A 229 18.41 16.46 4.05
CA ASP A 229 19.85 16.41 3.76
C ASP A 229 20.40 17.81 3.52
N PRO A 230 21.45 18.25 4.24
CA PRO A 230 22.02 19.60 4.09
C PRO A 230 22.48 19.91 2.67
N THR A 231 22.95 18.91 1.92
CA THR A 231 23.42 19.10 0.54
C THR A 231 22.23 19.38 -0.38
N GLU A 232 21.16 18.62 -0.28
CA GLU A 232 19.95 18.84 -1.08
C GLU A 232 19.25 20.15 -0.67
N LYS A 233 19.14 20.45 0.63
CA LYS A 233 18.60 21.74 1.11
C LYS A 233 19.38 22.93 0.57
N SER A 234 20.70 22.84 0.42
CA SER A 234 21.53 23.92 -0.15
C SER A 234 21.25 24.20 -1.64
N ARG A 235 20.76 23.21 -2.38
CA ARG A 235 20.39 23.34 -3.80
C ARG A 235 19.03 23.98 -4.03
N LYS A 236 18.21 24.11 -2.98
CA LYS A 236 16.83 24.54 -3.04
C LYS A 236 15.94 23.61 -3.85
N VAL A 237 14.64 23.63 -3.57
CA VAL A 237 13.64 22.84 -4.28
C VAL A 237 13.55 23.26 -5.75
N GLN A 238 13.56 22.30 -6.67
CA GLN A 238 13.55 22.54 -8.12
C GLN A 238 12.19 22.15 -8.73
N MET A 239 11.18 22.96 -8.57
CA MET A 239 9.81 22.69 -9.04
C MET A 239 9.67 22.33 -10.53
N LYS A 240 10.68 22.60 -11.37
CA LYS A 240 10.70 22.15 -12.76
C LYS A 240 11.06 20.69 -12.92
N LYS A 241 11.68 20.08 -11.92
CA LYS A 241 12.03 18.67 -11.88
C LYS A 241 10.86 17.91 -11.24
N PHE A 242 10.23 17.01 -12.01
CA PHE A 242 9.07 16.30 -11.54
C PHE A 242 9.41 15.45 -10.30
N TYR A 243 10.28 14.47 -10.45
CA TYR A 243 10.70 13.59 -9.36
C TYR A 243 12.16 13.87 -8.95
N PRO A 244 12.49 13.99 -7.67
CA PRO A 244 11.57 13.92 -6.54
C PRO A 244 10.92 15.27 -6.16
N ASP A 245 11.47 16.41 -6.57
CA ASP A 245 11.22 17.73 -6.02
C ASP A 245 9.74 18.16 -6.07
N ALA A 246 9.13 18.19 -7.27
CA ALA A 246 7.74 18.63 -7.43
C ALA A 246 6.75 17.54 -6.96
N PHE A 247 7.03 16.29 -7.27
CA PHE A 247 6.18 15.17 -6.89
C PHE A 247 6.01 15.04 -5.37
N ALA A 248 7.09 15.23 -4.61
CA ALA A 248 7.05 15.18 -3.16
C ALA A 248 6.09 16.21 -2.54
N GLN A 249 5.78 17.33 -3.22
CA GLN A 249 4.83 18.34 -2.72
C GLN A 249 3.39 17.82 -2.62
N LEU A 250 3.05 16.74 -3.33
CA LEU A 250 1.71 16.14 -3.29
C LEU A 250 1.44 15.42 -1.96
N PHE A 251 2.47 14.93 -1.28
CA PHE A 251 2.33 14.10 -0.08
C PHE A 251 1.81 14.87 1.15
N PRO A 252 2.35 16.07 1.50
CA PRO A 252 1.76 16.89 2.57
C PRO A 252 0.29 17.23 2.33
N ILE A 253 -0.13 17.35 1.06
CA ILE A 253 -1.52 17.58 0.66
C ILE A 253 -2.33 16.29 0.88
N TYR A 254 -1.89 15.18 0.27
CA TYR A 254 -2.64 13.93 0.28
C TYR A 254 -2.85 13.38 1.69
N PHE A 255 -1.83 13.44 2.55
CA PHE A 255 -1.92 12.95 3.94
C PHE A 255 -2.40 14.01 4.95
N SER A 256 -2.82 15.22 4.50
CA SER A 256 -3.34 16.29 5.36
C SER A 256 -2.32 16.75 6.44
N VAL A 257 -1.05 16.78 6.09
CA VAL A 257 0.00 17.37 6.95
C VAL A 257 -0.19 18.88 7.07
N VAL A 258 -0.54 19.51 5.95
CA VAL A 258 -0.80 20.95 5.83
C VAL A 258 -2.29 21.26 5.91
N ASP A 259 -2.63 22.52 6.20
CA ASP A 259 -4.01 22.98 6.17
C ASP A 259 -4.52 23.20 4.72
N LYS A 260 -5.82 23.54 4.59
CA LYS A 260 -6.47 23.66 3.28
C LYS A 260 -5.91 24.79 2.42
N GLU A 261 -5.47 25.88 3.04
CA GLU A 261 -4.91 27.04 2.31
C GLU A 261 -3.53 26.70 1.76
N GLN A 262 -2.66 26.15 2.61
CA GLN A 262 -1.36 25.65 2.21
C GLN A 262 -1.46 24.55 1.15
N ALA A 263 -2.39 23.61 1.31
CA ALA A 263 -2.64 22.55 0.34
C ALA A 263 -2.98 23.11 -1.05
N ARG A 264 -3.84 24.15 -1.10
CA ARG A 264 -4.19 24.83 -2.35
C ARG A 264 -2.98 25.50 -2.99
N GLN A 265 -2.21 26.25 -2.21
CA GLN A 265 -1.00 26.95 -2.70
C GLN A 265 0.03 25.98 -3.28
N LEU A 266 0.29 24.87 -2.57
CA LEU A 266 1.19 23.81 -3.04
C LEU A 266 0.68 23.16 -4.33
N TYR A 267 -0.62 22.83 -4.39
CA TYR A 267 -1.22 22.18 -5.55
C TYR A 267 -1.25 23.10 -6.76
N ASP A 268 -1.61 24.37 -6.61
CA ASP A 268 -1.57 25.36 -7.69
C ASP A 268 -0.14 25.58 -8.18
N THR A 269 0.84 25.54 -7.27
CA THR A 269 2.25 25.62 -7.63
C THR A 269 2.70 24.39 -8.39
N PHE A 270 2.32 23.18 -7.95
CA PHE A 270 2.60 21.93 -8.66
C PHE A 270 2.02 21.95 -10.07
N LEU A 271 0.72 22.27 -10.24
CA LEU A 271 0.05 22.33 -11.54
C LEU A 271 0.64 23.35 -12.50
N ARG A 272 1.19 24.46 -12.00
CA ARG A 272 1.85 25.47 -12.83
C ARG A 272 3.08 24.91 -13.57
N TYR A 273 3.81 24.00 -12.95
CA TYR A 273 5.00 23.37 -13.52
C TYR A 273 4.70 22.03 -14.19
N HIS A 274 3.70 21.30 -13.71
CA HIS A 274 3.35 19.94 -14.15
C HIS A 274 1.83 19.83 -14.35
N PRO A 275 1.30 20.45 -15.43
CA PRO A 275 -0.11 20.35 -15.76
C PRO A 275 -0.53 18.90 -16.06
N GLU A 276 -1.82 18.60 -15.87
CA GLU A 276 -2.37 17.22 -15.88
C GLU A 276 -2.04 16.45 -17.17
N GLU A 277 -2.02 17.12 -18.32
CA GLU A 277 -1.70 16.50 -19.59
C GLU A 277 -0.29 15.89 -19.67
N ASN A 278 0.60 16.28 -18.77
CA ASN A 278 1.97 15.77 -18.73
C ASN A 278 2.12 14.52 -17.85
N TRP A 279 1.16 14.22 -16.96
CA TRP A 279 1.28 13.11 -16.01
C TRP A 279 1.35 11.74 -16.69
N VAL A 280 0.75 11.59 -17.87
CA VAL A 280 0.79 10.37 -18.67
C VAL A 280 2.21 9.91 -19.04
N ALA A 281 3.20 10.79 -18.95
CA ALA A 281 4.60 10.48 -19.25
C ALA A 281 5.34 9.87 -18.04
N GLU A 282 4.76 9.95 -16.85
CA GLU A 282 5.38 9.48 -15.61
C GLU A 282 5.07 7.99 -15.35
N PRO A 283 5.81 7.32 -14.47
CA PRO A 283 5.47 5.96 -14.00
C PRO A 283 4.04 5.87 -13.46
N ILE A 284 3.40 4.71 -13.61
CA ILE A 284 1.97 4.54 -13.29
C ILE A 284 1.67 4.87 -11.82
N GLU A 285 2.56 4.53 -10.91
CA GLU A 285 2.42 4.80 -9.48
C GLU A 285 2.38 6.30 -9.20
N GLN A 286 3.19 7.08 -9.92
CA GLN A 286 3.21 8.54 -9.81
C GLN A 286 1.97 9.16 -10.44
N GLN A 287 1.48 8.63 -11.57
CA GLN A 287 0.21 9.06 -12.16
C GLN A 287 -0.95 8.86 -11.18
N VAL A 288 -1.00 7.69 -10.53
CA VAL A 288 -2.03 7.36 -9.53
C VAL A 288 -1.99 8.34 -8.36
N TYR A 289 -0.82 8.65 -7.81
CA TYR A 289 -0.70 9.66 -6.74
C TYR A 289 -1.17 11.05 -7.17
N CYS A 290 -0.86 11.48 -8.39
CA CYS A 290 -1.37 12.73 -8.94
C CYS A 290 -2.92 12.73 -8.98
N HIS A 291 -3.53 11.64 -9.44
CA HIS A 291 -4.99 11.51 -9.51
C HIS A 291 -5.64 11.43 -8.13
N LEU A 292 -5.05 10.69 -7.21
CA LEU A 292 -5.53 10.60 -5.82
C LEU A 292 -5.50 11.98 -5.13
N THR A 293 -4.40 12.73 -5.30
CA THR A 293 -4.27 14.09 -4.75
C THR A 293 -5.27 15.05 -5.39
N LYS A 294 -5.43 15.01 -6.72
CA LYS A 294 -6.46 15.78 -7.43
C LYS A 294 -7.86 15.49 -6.89
N SER A 295 -8.22 14.22 -6.77
CA SER A 295 -9.52 13.79 -6.27
C SER A 295 -9.77 14.28 -4.85
N LYS A 296 -8.75 14.28 -3.99
CA LYS A 296 -8.82 14.84 -2.65
C LYS A 296 -9.05 16.36 -2.68
N MET A 297 -8.27 17.08 -3.48
CA MET A 297 -8.40 18.53 -3.62
C MET A 297 -9.81 18.93 -4.10
N GLU A 298 -10.38 18.21 -5.05
CA GLU A 298 -11.74 18.44 -5.54
C GLU A 298 -12.82 18.20 -4.49
N ARG A 299 -12.63 17.21 -3.59
CA ARG A 299 -13.57 16.92 -2.50
C ARG A 299 -13.52 17.95 -1.36
N GLU A 300 -12.33 18.41 -1.02
CA GLU A 300 -12.11 19.27 0.17
C GLU A 300 -12.25 20.76 -0.12
N ILE A 301 -12.15 21.18 -1.38
CA ILE A 301 -12.18 22.58 -1.79
C ILE A 301 -13.57 23.03 -2.28
N LYS A 302 -14.46 22.09 -2.56
CA LYS A 302 -15.88 22.35 -2.81
C LYS A 302 -16.61 22.65 -1.51
#